data_c48bd4c5d51d9f13471fdb292616ae28
#
_entry.id   c48bd4c5d51d9f13471fdb292616ae28
#
_cell.length_a   1.000
_cell.length_b   1.000
_cell.length_c   1.000
_cell.angle_alpha   90.00
_cell.angle_beta   90.00
_cell.angle_gamma   90.00
#
_symmetry.space_group_name_H-M   'P 1'
#
loop_
_entity.id
_entity.type
_entity.pdbx_description
1 polymer ?
#
loop_
_entity_poly.entity_id
_entity_poly.type
_entity_poly.pdbx_seq_one_letter_code
_entity_poly.pdbx_strand_id
1 'polypeptide(L)'
;MRAPLAGLKVVDMGWLMVGPESARYLADLGADVVKVESSIRRDPLRTLGPFKDGQIGINRSLSHHAINAGKRGIVLDAKHPQGREILTGLLAWADVFVESFAAGVIDSLGFAYAELACRNPGLIMVSTSLLGRKGPETTGTSGTGTTGAAFAGATNLLGWPDRAPAGPYGPWTDSVTPRFIVSSVLAALHRRRTTGRGCHIDAAQAECGLQFLLPAYYASAANGHVPQRRGAAGSPLRCPAGVYPCAGDDRWIAIEASDEASWQALRAVIGGNLLEPRFDTLIRRLRARGEIDRSIGDWTSTRAAPDAEAALQAAGVSTHAVATSPDLAQDPDLHHQAYFQTIAAPEIGEGVIRGPQFRLTRTPHVATRAGPQLGESTQDVLTTICGLSRQEVSALRESGALQ
;
A
#
# COMPACT_ATOMS: atom_id res chain seq x y z
N MET A 1 -22.11 -5.98 -16.55
CA MET A 1 -21.32 -7.24 -16.36
C MET A 1 -21.06 -7.43 -14.87
N ARG A 2 -20.97 -8.70 -14.41
CA ARG A 2 -20.73 -9.01 -12.99
C ARG A 2 -19.25 -8.72 -12.65
N ALA A 3 -18.97 -8.13 -11.48
CA ALA A 3 -17.60 -7.86 -11.04
C ALA A 3 -16.78 -9.16 -10.88
N PRO A 4 -15.45 -9.12 -11.04
CA PRO A 4 -14.59 -10.32 -11.07
C PRO A 4 -14.72 -11.22 -9.84
N LEU A 5 -14.87 -10.64 -8.65
CA LEU A 5 -15.03 -11.36 -7.37
C LEU A 5 -16.45 -11.25 -6.80
N ALA A 6 -17.44 -10.95 -7.63
CA ALA A 6 -18.83 -10.88 -7.17
C ALA A 6 -19.30 -12.23 -6.61
N GLY A 7 -19.77 -12.20 -5.36
CA GLY A 7 -20.17 -13.36 -4.58
C GLY A 7 -19.07 -13.97 -3.71
N LEU A 8 -17.83 -13.47 -3.78
CA LEU A 8 -16.79 -13.80 -2.82
C LEU A 8 -17.09 -13.14 -1.47
N LYS A 9 -17.01 -13.90 -0.40
CA LYS A 9 -17.35 -13.51 0.97
C LYS A 9 -16.08 -13.36 1.79
N VAL A 10 -15.85 -12.18 2.35
CA VAL A 10 -14.62 -11.85 3.08
C VAL A 10 -14.95 -11.30 4.46
N VAL A 11 -14.29 -11.86 5.49
CA VAL A 11 -14.25 -11.28 6.83
C VAL A 11 -12.89 -10.63 7.04
N ASP A 12 -12.88 -9.36 7.42
CA ASP A 12 -11.69 -8.54 7.66
C ASP A 12 -11.63 -8.12 9.13
N MET A 13 -10.67 -8.69 9.89
CA MET A 13 -10.31 -8.27 11.24
C MET A 13 -8.96 -7.53 11.26
N GLY A 14 -8.45 -7.15 10.10
CA GLY A 14 -7.20 -6.41 10.01
C GLY A 14 -7.27 -5.02 10.67
N TRP A 15 -6.15 -4.57 11.18
CA TRP A 15 -5.94 -3.24 11.75
C TRP A 15 -4.95 -2.44 10.92
N LEU A 16 -5.02 -1.11 11.02
CA LEU A 16 -4.17 -0.17 10.31
C LEU A 16 -4.28 -0.32 8.79
N MET A 17 -3.20 -0.76 8.12
CA MET A 17 -3.13 -0.69 6.67
C MET A 17 -3.10 -2.06 5.98
N VAL A 18 -2.18 -2.94 6.28
CA VAL A 18 -1.89 -4.13 5.44
C VAL A 18 -3.08 -5.05 5.27
N GLY A 19 -3.68 -5.51 6.36
CA GLY A 19 -4.87 -6.37 6.33
C GLY A 19 -6.05 -5.66 5.68
N PRO A 20 -6.45 -4.48 6.20
CA PRO A 20 -7.56 -3.72 5.65
C PRO A 20 -7.38 -3.34 4.18
N GLU A 21 -6.19 -2.94 3.75
CA GLU A 21 -5.93 -2.63 2.35
C GLU A 21 -6.02 -3.86 1.45
N SER A 22 -5.54 -5.00 1.92
CA SER A 22 -5.69 -6.28 1.20
C SER A 22 -7.15 -6.64 1.00
N ALA A 23 -7.96 -6.52 2.04
CA ALA A 23 -9.41 -6.75 1.97
C ALA A 23 -10.12 -5.71 1.10
N ARG A 24 -9.65 -4.44 1.08
CA ARG A 24 -10.16 -3.41 0.17
C ARG A 24 -9.96 -3.78 -1.29
N TYR A 25 -8.79 -4.27 -1.70
CA TYR A 25 -8.58 -4.72 -3.08
C TYR A 25 -9.58 -5.80 -3.49
N LEU A 26 -9.95 -6.69 -2.56
CA LEU A 26 -11.00 -7.68 -2.84
C LEU A 26 -12.38 -7.02 -2.98
N ALA A 27 -12.70 -6.03 -2.14
CA ALA A 27 -13.92 -5.21 -2.28
C ALA A 27 -13.95 -4.45 -3.61
N ASP A 28 -12.83 -3.85 -3.99
CA ASP A 28 -12.67 -3.13 -5.27
C ASP A 28 -12.93 -4.06 -6.48
N LEU A 29 -12.69 -5.35 -6.34
CA LEU A 29 -13.00 -6.37 -7.34
C LEU A 29 -14.42 -6.97 -7.19
N GLY A 30 -15.23 -6.47 -6.26
CA GLY A 30 -16.65 -6.82 -6.08
C GLY A 30 -16.94 -7.88 -5.04
N ALA A 31 -15.99 -8.23 -4.17
CA ALA A 31 -16.24 -9.10 -3.03
C ALA A 31 -17.15 -8.41 -1.99
N ASP A 32 -17.94 -9.20 -1.28
CA ASP A 32 -18.69 -8.76 -0.10
C ASP A 32 -17.79 -8.83 1.14
N VAL A 33 -17.32 -7.69 1.61
CA VAL A 33 -16.34 -7.59 2.70
C VAL A 33 -17.00 -7.06 3.97
N VAL A 34 -16.96 -7.84 5.03
CA VAL A 34 -17.39 -7.47 6.38
C VAL A 34 -16.17 -7.18 7.23
N LYS A 35 -15.97 -5.90 7.59
CA LYS A 35 -14.95 -5.48 8.54
C LYS A 35 -15.50 -5.61 9.95
N VAL A 36 -14.80 -6.38 10.77
CA VAL A 36 -15.11 -6.60 12.19
C VAL A 36 -14.19 -5.74 13.04
N GLU A 37 -14.77 -4.88 13.88
CA GLU A 37 -14.06 -4.03 14.83
C GLU A 37 -14.65 -4.18 16.24
N SER A 38 -13.94 -3.65 17.22
CA SER A 38 -14.48 -3.45 18.58
C SER A 38 -14.62 -1.96 18.85
N SER A 39 -15.68 -1.56 19.54
CA SER A 39 -15.84 -0.18 20.03
C SER A 39 -14.93 0.13 21.21
N ILE A 40 -14.46 -0.90 21.93
CA ILE A 40 -13.54 -0.78 23.08
C ILE A 40 -12.09 -0.71 22.58
N ARG A 41 -11.71 -1.60 21.66
CA ARG A 41 -10.38 -1.64 21.02
C ARG A 41 -10.54 -1.36 19.53
N ARG A 42 -10.66 -0.08 19.21
CA ARG A 42 -10.86 0.41 17.84
C ARG A 42 -9.62 0.24 16.98
N ASP A 43 -9.82 0.11 15.69
CA ASP A 43 -8.71 0.20 14.73
C ASP A 43 -7.99 1.55 14.90
N PRO A 44 -6.68 1.57 15.20
CA PRO A 44 -5.92 2.82 15.35
C PRO A 44 -5.99 3.73 14.13
N LEU A 45 -6.28 3.20 12.94
CA LEU A 45 -6.45 3.99 11.72
C LEU A 45 -7.57 5.05 11.86
N ARG A 46 -8.57 4.82 12.73
CA ARG A 46 -9.63 5.80 13.01
C ARG A 46 -9.13 7.03 13.76
N THR A 47 -7.95 6.92 14.40
CA THR A 47 -7.32 8.02 15.15
C THR A 47 -6.17 8.68 14.39
N LEU A 48 -5.88 8.22 13.16
CA LEU A 48 -4.85 8.77 12.31
C LEU A 48 -5.46 9.70 11.25
N GLY A 49 -4.83 10.86 11.08
CA GLY A 49 -5.21 11.82 10.03
C GLY A 49 -4.84 11.36 8.59
N PRO A 50 -5.14 12.19 7.61
CA PRO A 50 -5.79 13.49 7.75
C PRO A 50 -7.27 13.38 8.15
N PHE A 51 -7.72 14.34 8.95
CA PHE A 51 -9.12 14.46 9.31
C PHE A 51 -9.80 15.53 8.45
N LYS A 52 -11.01 15.25 8.02
CA LYS A 52 -11.81 16.22 7.25
C LYS A 52 -11.95 17.53 8.04
N ASP A 53 -11.61 18.64 7.39
CA ASP A 53 -11.62 20.00 7.95
C ASP A 53 -10.79 20.17 9.24
N GLY A 54 -9.79 19.31 9.45
CA GLY A 54 -8.95 19.31 10.65
C GLY A 54 -9.68 18.87 11.93
N GLN A 55 -10.94 18.44 11.85
CA GLN A 55 -11.74 18.06 13.02
C GLN A 55 -11.53 16.58 13.34
N ILE A 56 -10.94 16.31 14.52
CA ILE A 56 -10.72 14.95 15.03
C ILE A 56 -12.05 14.29 15.36
N GLY A 57 -12.20 13.04 14.91
CA GLY A 57 -13.40 12.23 15.18
C GLY A 57 -13.21 10.81 14.70
N ILE A 58 -13.88 9.87 15.35
CA ILE A 58 -13.75 8.41 15.15
C ILE A 58 -14.16 7.97 13.73
N ASN A 59 -15.03 8.73 13.07
CA ASN A 59 -15.49 8.50 11.71
C ASN A 59 -15.03 9.62 10.75
N ARG A 60 -14.06 10.44 11.14
CA ARG A 60 -13.60 11.58 10.34
C ARG A 60 -12.24 11.38 9.66
N SER A 61 -11.56 10.26 9.93
CA SER A 61 -10.29 9.93 9.31
C SER A 61 -10.47 9.61 7.81
N LEU A 62 -9.92 10.43 6.93
CA LEU A 62 -9.92 10.18 5.49
C LEU A 62 -9.09 8.94 5.14
N SER A 63 -8.03 8.66 5.89
CA SER A 63 -7.25 7.43 5.74
C SER A 63 -8.09 6.18 6.02
N HIS A 64 -8.92 6.21 7.08
CA HIS A 64 -9.83 5.11 7.37
C HIS A 64 -10.85 4.90 6.23
N HIS A 65 -11.48 5.98 5.76
CA HIS A 65 -12.42 5.90 4.65
C HIS A 65 -11.77 5.40 3.37
N ALA A 66 -10.55 5.84 3.08
CA ALA A 66 -9.80 5.42 1.91
C ALA A 66 -9.43 3.92 1.96
N ILE A 67 -8.91 3.43 3.07
CA ILE A 67 -8.41 2.04 3.20
C ILE A 67 -9.55 1.04 3.38
N ASN A 68 -10.71 1.47 3.87
CA ASN A 68 -11.86 0.61 4.08
C ASN A 68 -13.03 0.86 3.12
N ALA A 69 -12.82 1.61 2.04
CA ALA A 69 -13.87 1.86 1.06
C ALA A 69 -14.49 0.56 0.54
N GLY A 70 -15.81 0.58 0.33
CA GLY A 70 -16.57 -0.56 -0.19
C GLY A 70 -16.93 -1.65 0.82
N LYS A 71 -16.46 -1.58 2.07
CA LYS A 71 -16.74 -2.60 3.11
C LYS A 71 -18.00 -2.29 3.90
N ARG A 72 -18.60 -3.33 4.50
CA ARG A 72 -19.61 -3.22 5.56
C ARG A 72 -18.93 -3.32 6.91
N GLY A 73 -19.19 -2.40 7.86
CA GLY A 73 -18.56 -2.37 9.16
C GLY A 73 -19.48 -2.86 10.28
N ILE A 74 -19.00 -3.77 11.11
CA ILE A 74 -19.70 -4.22 12.30
C ILE A 74 -18.86 -4.02 13.55
N VAL A 75 -19.52 -3.90 14.71
CA VAL A 75 -18.86 -3.96 16.02
C VAL A 75 -19.17 -5.26 16.70
N LEU A 76 -18.11 -5.84 17.32
CA LEU A 76 -18.18 -7.14 17.97
C LEU A 76 -17.04 -7.29 18.98
N ASP A 77 -17.34 -7.72 20.21
CA ASP A 77 -16.32 -8.16 21.16
C ASP A 77 -16.03 -9.66 20.99
N ALA A 78 -14.95 -10.00 20.30
CA ALA A 78 -14.52 -11.39 20.09
C ALA A 78 -14.09 -12.11 21.41
N LYS A 79 -13.97 -11.41 22.53
CA LYS A 79 -13.72 -12.01 23.86
C LYS A 79 -15.01 -12.37 24.59
N HIS A 80 -16.11 -11.68 24.29
CA HIS A 80 -17.43 -12.02 24.85
C HIS A 80 -17.91 -13.36 24.29
N PRO A 81 -18.46 -14.28 25.11
CA PRO A 81 -18.90 -15.61 24.63
C PRO A 81 -19.84 -15.55 23.40
N GLN A 82 -20.88 -14.72 23.46
CA GLN A 82 -21.83 -14.54 22.36
C GLN A 82 -21.16 -13.85 21.14
N GLY A 83 -20.24 -12.90 21.35
CA GLY A 83 -19.47 -12.29 20.28
C GLY A 83 -18.59 -13.28 19.55
N ARG A 84 -17.97 -14.21 20.30
CA ARG A 84 -17.19 -15.32 19.73
C ARG A 84 -18.05 -16.26 18.87
N GLU A 85 -19.28 -16.55 19.32
CA GLU A 85 -20.23 -17.38 18.57
C GLU A 85 -20.61 -16.71 17.26
N ILE A 86 -20.93 -15.43 17.29
CA ILE A 86 -21.23 -14.63 16.08
C ILE A 86 -20.04 -14.64 15.11
N LEU A 87 -18.83 -14.37 15.59
CA LEU A 87 -17.63 -14.40 14.75
C LEU A 87 -17.40 -15.78 14.14
N THR A 88 -17.64 -16.86 14.90
CA THR A 88 -17.57 -18.22 14.39
C THR A 88 -18.55 -18.44 13.23
N GLY A 89 -19.78 -17.95 13.35
CA GLY A 89 -20.79 -17.99 12.29
C GLY A 89 -20.36 -17.21 11.04
N LEU A 90 -19.81 -16.01 11.22
CA LEU A 90 -19.26 -15.21 10.13
C LEU A 90 -18.08 -15.88 9.42
N LEU A 91 -17.19 -16.55 10.17
CA LEU A 91 -16.06 -17.30 9.60
C LEU A 91 -16.51 -18.59 8.88
N ALA A 92 -17.61 -19.22 9.30
CA ALA A 92 -18.23 -20.31 8.58
C ALA A 92 -18.88 -19.85 7.25
N TRP A 93 -19.41 -18.63 7.19
CA TRP A 93 -19.94 -18.01 5.98
C TRP A 93 -18.83 -17.56 5.02
N ALA A 94 -17.64 -17.20 5.52
CA ALA A 94 -16.58 -16.58 4.75
C ALA A 94 -15.86 -17.53 3.79
N ASP A 95 -15.47 -17.05 2.65
CA ASP A 95 -14.50 -17.66 1.72
C ASP A 95 -13.07 -17.28 2.06
N VAL A 96 -12.87 -16.05 2.51
CA VAL A 96 -11.57 -15.47 2.88
C VAL A 96 -11.68 -14.81 4.25
N PHE A 97 -10.71 -15.07 5.11
CA PHE A 97 -10.56 -14.40 6.39
C PHE A 97 -9.22 -13.69 6.43
N VAL A 98 -9.21 -12.39 6.71
CA VAL A 98 -8.00 -11.55 6.78
C VAL A 98 -7.83 -11.04 8.21
N GLU A 99 -6.65 -11.26 8.79
CA GLU A 99 -6.25 -10.67 10.09
C GLU A 99 -4.82 -10.12 10.00
N SER A 100 -4.49 -9.14 10.82
CA SER A 100 -3.17 -8.50 10.86
C SER A 100 -2.65 -8.29 12.28
N PHE A 101 -2.94 -9.22 13.18
CA PHE A 101 -2.44 -9.17 14.55
C PHE A 101 -1.02 -9.73 14.66
N ALA A 102 -0.37 -9.46 15.80
CA ALA A 102 0.88 -10.11 16.13
C ALA A 102 0.70 -11.64 16.18
N ALA A 103 1.78 -12.37 15.89
CA ALA A 103 1.77 -13.84 15.86
C ALA A 103 1.19 -14.41 17.15
N GLY A 104 0.27 -15.37 17.02
CA GLY A 104 -0.39 -16.06 18.14
C GLY A 104 -1.61 -15.36 18.71
N VAL A 105 -1.88 -14.09 18.41
CA VAL A 105 -3.04 -13.37 18.95
C VAL A 105 -4.35 -13.98 18.48
N ILE A 106 -4.51 -14.21 17.19
CA ILE A 106 -5.74 -14.80 16.64
C ILE A 106 -5.97 -16.23 17.16
N ASP A 107 -4.89 -17.00 17.35
CA ASP A 107 -4.95 -18.34 17.92
C ASP A 107 -5.42 -18.31 19.39
N SER A 108 -4.92 -17.34 20.18
CA SER A 108 -5.33 -17.15 21.58
C SER A 108 -6.79 -16.74 21.73
N LEU A 109 -7.37 -16.14 20.67
CA LEU A 109 -8.81 -15.86 20.61
C LEU A 109 -9.65 -17.09 20.23
N GLY A 110 -9.03 -18.25 19.90
CA GLY A 110 -9.69 -19.49 19.50
C GLY A 110 -10.07 -19.55 18.02
N PHE A 111 -9.33 -18.83 17.17
CA PHE A 111 -9.55 -18.78 15.71
C PHE A 111 -8.30 -19.22 14.95
N ALA A 112 -7.57 -20.22 15.47
CA ALA A 112 -6.46 -20.83 14.77
C ALA A 112 -6.92 -21.47 13.45
N TYR A 113 -6.11 -21.32 12.39
CA TYR A 113 -6.47 -21.86 11.06
C TYR A 113 -6.85 -23.34 11.09
N ALA A 114 -6.13 -24.17 11.85
CA ALA A 114 -6.40 -25.60 11.94
C ALA A 114 -7.83 -25.89 12.43
N GLU A 115 -8.32 -25.13 13.41
CA GLU A 115 -9.68 -25.27 13.94
C GLU A 115 -10.73 -24.76 12.96
N LEU A 116 -10.45 -23.62 12.32
CA LEU A 116 -11.33 -23.03 11.31
C LEU A 116 -11.46 -23.93 10.08
N ALA A 117 -10.35 -24.54 9.62
CA ALA A 117 -10.32 -25.43 8.47
C ALA A 117 -11.09 -26.74 8.70
N CYS A 118 -11.24 -27.20 9.95
CA CYS A 118 -12.10 -28.32 10.28
C CYS A 118 -13.58 -28.02 10.05
N ARG A 119 -14.00 -26.77 10.29
CA ARG A 119 -15.40 -26.32 10.13
C ARG A 119 -15.68 -25.82 8.72
N ASN A 120 -14.72 -25.19 8.08
CA ASN A 120 -14.77 -24.65 6.72
C ASN A 120 -13.50 -25.04 5.95
N PRO A 121 -13.45 -26.25 5.37
CA PRO A 121 -12.27 -26.74 4.64
C PRO A 121 -11.88 -25.91 3.43
N GLY A 122 -12.82 -25.11 2.92
CA GLY A 122 -12.60 -24.17 1.80
C GLY A 122 -12.09 -22.80 2.20
N LEU A 123 -11.95 -22.52 3.50
CA LEU A 123 -11.51 -21.20 3.98
C LEU A 123 -10.07 -20.90 3.58
N ILE A 124 -9.88 -19.72 3.01
CA ILE A 124 -8.57 -19.13 2.79
C ILE A 124 -8.34 -18.12 3.92
N MET A 125 -7.42 -18.41 4.82
CA MET A 125 -7.04 -17.48 5.89
C MET A 125 -5.76 -16.75 5.52
N VAL A 126 -5.76 -15.44 5.68
CA VAL A 126 -4.59 -14.57 5.55
C VAL A 126 -4.22 -14.05 6.93
N SER A 127 -3.02 -14.37 7.37
CA SER A 127 -2.39 -13.73 8.51
C SER A 127 -1.23 -12.88 8.02
N THR A 128 -1.19 -11.61 8.40
CA THR A 128 -0.07 -10.73 8.04
C THR A 128 0.46 -10.03 9.27
N SER A 129 1.78 -10.04 9.41
CA SER A 129 2.48 -9.37 10.51
C SER A 129 3.83 -8.85 10.03
N LEU A 130 4.58 -8.16 10.88
CA LEU A 130 5.88 -7.60 10.50
C LEU A 130 6.85 -8.65 9.98
N LEU A 131 7.02 -9.78 10.70
CA LEU A 131 8.00 -10.83 10.43
C LEU A 131 7.38 -12.19 10.11
N GLY A 132 6.06 -12.26 9.88
CA GLY A 132 5.33 -13.53 9.73
C GLY A 132 5.02 -14.19 11.07
N ARG A 133 4.50 -15.41 11.03
CA ARG A 133 4.03 -16.15 12.22
C ARG A 133 5.05 -17.14 12.79
N LYS A 134 6.11 -17.41 12.04
CA LYS A 134 7.13 -18.42 12.40
C LYS A 134 8.53 -17.80 12.34
N GLY A 135 9.32 -18.06 13.36
CA GLY A 135 10.70 -17.60 13.44
C GLY A 135 11.07 -17.18 14.87
N PRO A 136 12.38 -17.04 15.17
CA PRO A 136 12.84 -16.73 16.51
C PRO A 136 12.37 -15.37 17.04
N GLU A 137 12.19 -14.39 16.14
CA GLU A 137 11.82 -13.00 16.49
C GLU A 137 10.32 -12.69 16.28
N THR A 138 9.49 -13.67 15.94
CA THR A 138 8.09 -13.40 15.59
C THR A 138 7.20 -13.20 16.81
N THR A 139 7.52 -13.85 17.92
CA THR A 139 6.73 -13.77 19.14
C THR A 139 6.99 -12.46 19.86
N GLY A 140 5.93 -11.67 20.08
CA GLY A 140 6.01 -10.38 20.76
C GLY A 140 6.54 -9.21 19.93
N THR A 141 7.02 -9.46 18.70
CA THR A 141 7.46 -8.41 17.79
C THR A 141 6.25 -7.81 17.08
N SER A 142 6.03 -6.54 17.30
CA SER A 142 5.05 -5.73 16.56
C SER A 142 5.77 -4.57 15.87
N GLY A 143 5.19 -4.09 14.78
CA GLY A 143 5.76 -2.96 14.06
C GLY A 143 4.83 -2.45 12.97
N THR A 144 5.27 -1.40 12.32
CA THR A 144 4.58 -0.75 11.22
C THR A 144 5.40 -0.86 9.94
N GLY A 145 4.86 -0.38 8.83
CA GLY A 145 5.59 -0.35 7.58
C GLY A 145 6.90 0.43 7.60
N THR A 146 7.08 1.35 8.54
CA THR A 146 8.34 2.07 8.75
C THR A 146 9.40 1.15 9.39
N THR A 147 9.05 0.40 10.42
CA THR A 147 9.95 -0.59 11.03
C THR A 147 10.23 -1.75 10.09
N GLY A 148 9.23 -2.16 9.29
CA GLY A 148 9.42 -3.14 8.23
C GLY A 148 10.40 -2.69 7.15
N ALA A 149 10.38 -1.43 6.76
CA ALA A 149 11.35 -0.85 5.84
C ALA A 149 12.78 -0.83 6.41
N ALA A 150 12.92 -0.56 7.70
CA ALA A 150 14.20 -0.61 8.39
C ALA A 150 14.76 -2.05 8.43
N PHE A 151 13.94 -3.02 8.82
CA PHE A 151 14.30 -4.44 8.85
C PHE A 151 14.67 -4.97 7.46
N ALA A 152 13.90 -4.63 6.42
CA ALA A 152 14.20 -5.03 5.04
C ALA A 152 15.44 -4.35 4.44
N GLY A 153 16.03 -3.35 5.12
CA GLY A 153 17.22 -2.64 4.66
C GLY A 153 16.94 -1.40 3.80
N ALA A 154 15.69 -1.10 3.44
CA ALA A 154 15.35 0.06 2.63
C ALA A 154 15.80 1.37 3.27
N THR A 155 15.61 1.52 4.58
CA THR A 155 16.01 2.71 5.33
C THR A 155 17.52 2.95 5.22
N ASN A 156 18.35 1.91 5.23
CA ASN A 156 19.81 2.06 5.12
C ASN A 156 20.24 2.58 3.74
N LEU A 157 19.50 2.29 2.69
CA LEU A 157 19.86 2.63 1.31
C LEU A 157 19.35 4.02 0.88
N LEU A 158 18.42 4.61 1.62
CA LEU A 158 17.83 5.92 1.32
C LEU A 158 18.48 7.03 2.13
N GLY A 159 18.67 8.17 1.48
CA GLY A 159 19.31 9.35 2.05
C GLY A 159 20.65 9.70 1.46
N TRP A 160 21.27 10.71 2.00
CA TRP A 160 22.57 11.23 1.58
C TRP A 160 23.73 10.47 2.24
N PRO A 161 24.87 10.31 1.56
CA PRO A 161 26.02 9.55 2.10
C PRO A 161 26.58 10.11 3.40
N ASP A 162 26.52 11.41 3.57
CA ASP A 162 27.09 12.20 4.67
C ASP A 162 26.10 12.43 5.84
N ARG A 163 24.91 11.83 5.79
CA ARG A 163 23.85 12.04 6.78
C ARG A 163 23.30 10.71 7.29
N ALA A 164 22.47 10.80 8.35
CA ALA A 164 21.70 9.67 8.83
C ALA A 164 20.75 9.11 7.74
N PRO A 165 20.42 7.81 7.79
CA PRO A 165 19.42 7.23 6.89
C PRO A 165 18.08 7.98 6.96
N ALA A 166 17.46 8.23 5.81
CA ALA A 166 16.17 8.93 5.76
C ALA A 166 14.97 7.98 5.83
N GLY A 167 15.10 6.79 5.24
CA GLY A 167 13.98 5.86 5.05
C GLY A 167 13.00 6.29 3.95
N PRO A 168 12.14 5.39 3.50
CA PRO A 168 11.05 5.73 2.60
C PRO A 168 9.99 6.57 3.31
N TYR A 169 9.29 7.42 2.55
CA TYR A 169 8.18 8.20 3.09
C TYR A 169 7.01 7.29 3.48
N GLY A 170 6.53 7.43 4.70
CA GLY A 170 5.37 6.69 5.22
C GLY A 170 5.62 5.20 5.48
N PRO A 171 4.56 4.44 5.72
CA PRO A 171 4.63 3.02 6.05
C PRO A 171 4.80 2.17 4.77
N TRP A 172 6.00 2.11 4.24
CA TRP A 172 6.31 1.52 2.94
C TRP A 172 5.92 0.05 2.80
N THR A 173 6.29 -0.81 3.78
CA THR A 173 5.93 -2.23 3.70
C THR A 173 4.43 -2.46 3.86
N ASP A 174 3.71 -1.59 4.57
CA ASP A 174 2.25 -1.62 4.63
C ASP A 174 1.62 -1.36 3.25
N SER A 175 2.27 -0.52 2.45
CA SER A 175 1.79 -0.20 1.10
C SER A 175 2.12 -1.27 0.06
N VAL A 176 3.23 -2.00 0.19
CA VAL A 176 3.64 -3.00 -0.83
C VAL A 176 3.08 -4.39 -0.55
N THR A 177 2.99 -4.81 0.71
CA THR A 177 2.57 -6.15 1.12
C THR A 177 1.16 -6.53 0.64
N PRO A 178 0.14 -5.65 0.65
CA PRO A 178 -1.20 -5.99 0.18
C PRO A 178 -1.25 -6.57 -1.25
N ARG A 179 -0.33 -6.17 -2.13
CA ARG A 179 -0.27 -6.66 -3.51
C ARG A 179 0.15 -8.13 -3.58
N PHE A 180 1.10 -8.54 -2.73
CA PHE A 180 1.49 -9.94 -2.59
C PHE A 180 0.36 -10.78 -1.98
N ILE A 181 -0.31 -10.26 -0.94
CA ILE A 181 -1.44 -10.91 -0.30
C ILE A 181 -2.57 -11.15 -1.31
N VAL A 182 -2.99 -10.12 -2.03
CA VAL A 182 -4.08 -10.25 -3.01
C VAL A 182 -3.74 -11.25 -4.11
N SER A 183 -2.50 -11.20 -4.63
CA SER A 183 -2.04 -12.18 -5.63
C SER A 183 -2.08 -13.61 -5.08
N SER A 184 -1.66 -13.81 -3.83
CA SER A 184 -1.70 -15.13 -3.17
C SER A 184 -3.14 -15.61 -2.92
N VAL A 185 -4.04 -14.70 -2.52
CA VAL A 185 -5.48 -15.01 -2.36
C VAL A 185 -6.10 -15.43 -3.69
N LEU A 186 -5.82 -14.72 -4.77
CA LEU A 186 -6.32 -15.07 -6.11
C LEU A 186 -5.80 -16.43 -6.57
N ALA A 187 -4.53 -16.73 -6.34
CA ALA A 187 -3.95 -18.07 -6.62
C ALA A 187 -4.60 -19.16 -5.76
N ALA A 188 -4.84 -18.90 -4.48
CA ALA A 188 -5.53 -19.83 -3.58
C ALA A 188 -6.99 -20.06 -4.00
N LEU A 189 -7.71 -19.02 -4.42
CA LEU A 189 -9.06 -19.14 -4.97
C LEU A 189 -9.07 -19.97 -6.25
N HIS A 190 -8.09 -19.77 -7.14
CA HIS A 190 -7.96 -20.58 -8.35
C HIS A 190 -7.74 -22.06 -8.00
N ARG A 191 -6.81 -22.38 -7.09
CA ARG A 191 -6.57 -23.74 -6.62
C ARG A 191 -7.81 -24.35 -5.96
N ARG A 192 -8.54 -23.58 -5.13
CA ARG A 192 -9.76 -24.04 -4.46
C ARG A 192 -10.83 -24.55 -5.43
N ARG A 193 -10.95 -23.95 -6.64
CA ARG A 193 -11.94 -24.39 -7.66
C ARG A 193 -11.77 -25.85 -8.05
N THR A 194 -10.55 -26.38 -8.02
CA THR A 194 -10.27 -27.78 -8.41
C THR A 194 -10.19 -28.72 -7.22
N THR A 195 -9.78 -28.22 -6.05
CA THR A 195 -9.52 -29.06 -4.88
C THR A 195 -10.62 -29.01 -3.82
N GLY A 196 -11.51 -28.01 -3.88
CA GLY A 196 -12.46 -27.69 -2.81
C GLY A 196 -11.80 -27.20 -1.51
N ARG A 197 -10.47 -27.10 -1.45
CA ARG A 197 -9.71 -26.79 -0.23
C ARG A 197 -9.11 -25.41 -0.25
N GLY A 198 -9.22 -24.70 0.88
CA GLY A 198 -8.53 -23.46 1.16
C GLY A 198 -7.09 -23.68 1.62
N CYS A 199 -6.50 -22.64 2.18
CA CYS A 199 -5.14 -22.67 2.77
C CYS A 199 -4.96 -21.53 3.76
N HIS A 200 -3.87 -21.60 4.55
CA HIS A 200 -3.39 -20.50 5.35
C HIS A 200 -2.24 -19.80 4.60
N ILE A 201 -2.39 -18.50 4.41
CA ILE A 201 -1.39 -17.62 3.82
C ILE A 201 -0.76 -16.83 4.97
N ASP A 202 0.52 -17.05 5.24
CA ASP A 202 1.33 -16.29 6.20
C ASP A 202 2.19 -15.29 5.42
N ALA A 203 1.95 -13.99 5.59
CA ALA A 203 2.59 -12.93 4.82
C ALA A 203 3.40 -12.00 5.73
N ALA A 204 4.73 -12.10 5.67
CA ALA A 204 5.64 -11.23 6.38
C ALA A 204 5.86 -9.92 5.60
N GLN A 205 5.56 -8.78 6.22
CA GLN A 205 5.75 -7.46 5.60
C GLN A 205 7.22 -7.20 5.23
N ALA A 206 8.14 -7.58 6.10
CA ALA A 206 9.57 -7.39 5.88
C ALA A 206 10.07 -8.19 4.66
N GLU A 207 9.61 -9.44 4.50
CA GLU A 207 9.95 -10.27 3.34
C GLU A 207 9.39 -9.70 2.04
N CYS A 208 8.15 -9.21 2.07
CA CYS A 208 7.55 -8.52 0.90
C CYS A 208 8.35 -7.26 0.53
N GLY A 209 8.81 -6.49 1.52
CA GLY A 209 9.68 -5.33 1.29
C GLY A 209 11.04 -5.72 0.70
N LEU A 210 11.65 -6.78 1.20
CA LEU A 210 12.96 -7.25 0.73
C LEU A 210 12.97 -7.57 -0.77
N GLN A 211 11.85 -7.99 -1.36
CA GLN A 211 11.75 -8.26 -2.80
C GLN A 211 12.18 -7.07 -3.68
N PHE A 212 11.97 -5.85 -3.21
CA PHE A 212 12.36 -4.63 -3.94
C PHE A 212 13.86 -4.29 -3.80
N LEU A 213 14.56 -4.96 -2.90
CA LEU A 213 15.97 -4.72 -2.56
C LEU A 213 16.89 -5.88 -2.98
N LEU A 214 16.36 -6.87 -3.70
CA LEU A 214 17.11 -8.06 -4.10
C LEU A 214 18.44 -7.75 -4.82
N PRO A 215 18.55 -6.74 -5.72
CA PRO A 215 19.84 -6.42 -6.33
C PRO A 215 20.90 -6.02 -5.29
N ALA A 216 20.54 -5.27 -4.27
CA ALA A 216 21.45 -4.87 -3.19
C ALA A 216 21.85 -6.08 -2.32
N TYR A 217 20.89 -6.92 -1.98
CA TYR A 217 21.13 -8.17 -1.25
C TYR A 217 22.04 -9.12 -2.03
N TYR A 218 21.77 -9.36 -3.31
CA TYR A 218 22.58 -10.25 -4.14
C TYR A 218 24.00 -9.71 -4.34
N ALA A 219 24.18 -8.39 -4.50
CA ALA A 219 25.50 -7.79 -4.58
C ALA A 219 26.32 -8.05 -3.31
N SER A 220 25.69 -8.00 -2.16
CA SER A 220 26.31 -8.31 -0.86
C SER A 220 26.60 -9.81 -0.72
N ALA A 221 25.60 -10.66 -0.97
CA ALA A 221 25.73 -12.11 -0.77
C ALA A 221 26.73 -12.77 -1.73
N ALA A 222 26.77 -12.34 -3.00
CA ALA A 222 27.64 -12.92 -4.01
C ALA A 222 29.05 -12.34 -4.03
N ASN A 223 29.21 -11.05 -3.72
CA ASN A 223 30.47 -10.33 -3.95
C ASN A 223 30.99 -9.60 -2.70
N GLY A 224 30.32 -9.71 -1.55
CA GLY A 224 30.68 -8.93 -0.35
C GLY A 224 30.51 -7.42 -0.51
N HIS A 225 29.84 -6.96 -1.58
CA HIS A 225 29.63 -5.54 -1.83
C HIS A 225 28.51 -5.00 -0.94
N VAL A 226 28.81 -3.99 -0.14
CA VAL A 226 27.84 -3.30 0.71
C VAL A 226 27.36 -2.04 0.01
N PRO A 227 26.13 -2.03 -0.55
CA PRO A 227 25.56 -0.85 -1.19
C PRO A 227 25.47 0.33 -0.22
N GLN A 228 25.80 1.52 -0.72
CA GLN A 228 25.80 2.75 0.06
C GLN A 228 24.67 3.68 -0.39
N ARG A 229 24.26 4.59 0.51
CA ARG A 229 23.36 5.70 0.16
C ARG A 229 23.99 6.57 -0.90
N ARG A 230 23.18 7.07 -1.83
CA ARG A 230 23.65 7.82 -3.00
C ARG A 230 23.03 9.21 -3.15
N GLY A 231 22.21 9.64 -2.22
CA GLY A 231 21.49 10.91 -2.30
C GLY A 231 20.56 10.97 -3.50
N ALA A 232 20.62 12.07 -4.22
CA ALA A 232 19.83 12.28 -5.44
C ALA A 232 20.38 11.53 -6.66
N ALA A 233 21.58 10.91 -6.56
CA ALA A 233 22.14 10.14 -7.67
C ALA A 233 21.35 8.82 -7.87
N GLY A 234 20.83 8.62 -9.07
CA GLY A 234 20.11 7.41 -9.46
C GLY A 234 21.03 6.19 -9.61
N SER A 235 20.97 5.53 -10.77
CA SER A 235 21.73 4.31 -11.03
C SER A 235 23.25 4.51 -10.97
N PRO A 236 24.00 3.59 -10.34
CA PRO A 236 25.46 3.59 -10.42
C PRO A 236 25.99 3.26 -11.82
N LEU A 237 25.14 2.69 -12.67
CA LEU A 237 25.51 2.17 -14.01
C LEU A 237 25.06 3.11 -15.14
N ARG A 238 24.46 4.28 -14.81
CA ARG A 238 23.97 5.27 -15.80
C ARG A 238 24.47 6.66 -15.43
N CYS A 239 24.76 7.47 -16.41
CA CYS A 239 25.21 8.85 -16.22
C CYS A 239 24.86 9.71 -17.44
N PRO A 240 24.07 10.79 -17.25
CA PRO A 240 23.47 11.17 -15.98
C PRO A 240 22.31 10.27 -15.57
N ALA A 241 22.05 10.21 -14.26
CA ALA A 241 20.84 9.68 -13.65
C ALA A 241 20.72 10.31 -12.26
N GLY A 242 19.81 11.24 -12.07
CA GLY A 242 19.72 12.00 -10.82
C GLY A 242 18.51 12.92 -10.74
N VAL A 243 18.46 13.68 -9.65
CA VAL A 243 17.46 14.72 -9.41
C VAL A 243 18.20 16.05 -9.28
N TYR A 244 17.74 17.05 -10.00
CA TYR A 244 18.41 18.33 -10.16
C TYR A 244 17.49 19.49 -9.74
N PRO A 245 18.05 20.59 -9.16
CA PRO A 245 17.24 21.73 -8.78
C PRO A 245 16.70 22.48 -10.01
N CYS A 246 15.50 23.03 -9.89
CA CYS A 246 14.89 23.93 -10.87
C CYS A 246 14.65 25.29 -10.26
N ALA A 247 14.24 26.27 -11.08
CA ALA A 247 13.82 27.58 -10.61
C ALA A 247 12.58 27.48 -9.72
N GLY A 248 12.53 28.25 -8.65
CA GLY A 248 11.48 28.25 -7.64
C GLY A 248 11.93 27.63 -6.32
N ASP A 249 11.07 27.71 -5.31
CA ASP A 249 11.33 27.15 -3.99
C ASP A 249 11.01 25.64 -4.00
N ASP A 250 12.00 24.83 -3.59
CA ASP A 250 11.91 23.36 -3.50
C ASP A 250 11.34 22.68 -4.78
N ARG A 251 11.84 23.12 -5.96
CA ARG A 251 11.45 22.58 -7.27
C ARG A 251 12.58 21.78 -7.87
N TRP A 252 12.25 20.58 -8.33
CA TRP A 252 13.22 19.59 -8.78
C TRP A 252 12.75 18.88 -10.05
N ILE A 253 13.71 18.32 -10.79
CA ILE A 253 13.47 17.50 -11.98
C ILE A 253 14.34 16.24 -11.92
N ALA A 254 13.75 15.09 -12.21
CA ALA A 254 14.47 13.83 -12.38
C ALA A 254 14.86 13.67 -13.86
N ILE A 255 16.14 13.38 -14.13
CA ILE A 255 16.67 13.21 -15.48
C ILE A 255 17.51 11.95 -15.54
N GLU A 256 17.29 11.12 -16.58
CA GLU A 256 18.08 9.93 -16.83
C GLU A 256 18.41 9.77 -18.32
N ALA A 257 19.70 9.61 -18.64
CA ALA A 257 20.15 9.14 -19.93
C ALA A 257 20.47 7.63 -19.83
N SER A 258 19.54 6.81 -20.30
CA SER A 258 19.61 5.34 -20.18
C SER A 258 20.54 4.69 -21.20
N ASP A 259 20.76 5.36 -22.32
CA ASP A 259 21.56 4.91 -23.47
C ASP A 259 22.32 6.06 -24.13
N GLU A 260 23.07 5.75 -25.18
CA GLU A 260 23.86 6.74 -25.89
C GLU A 260 23.00 7.75 -26.66
N ALA A 261 21.86 7.34 -27.20
CA ALA A 261 20.96 8.25 -27.93
C ALA A 261 20.37 9.32 -27.00
N SER A 262 19.90 8.92 -25.84
CA SER A 262 19.39 9.85 -24.82
C SER A 262 20.48 10.76 -24.24
N TRP A 263 21.74 10.29 -24.15
CA TRP A 263 22.87 11.13 -23.80
C TRP A 263 23.15 12.21 -24.87
N GLN A 264 23.19 11.81 -26.16
CA GLN A 264 23.40 12.76 -27.26
C GLN A 264 22.27 13.81 -27.33
N ALA A 265 21.03 13.37 -27.11
CA ALA A 265 19.88 14.29 -27.04
C ALA A 265 20.01 15.28 -25.88
N LEU A 266 20.33 14.78 -24.67
CA LEU A 266 20.51 15.63 -23.50
C LEU A 266 21.61 16.68 -23.70
N ARG A 267 22.79 16.25 -24.14
CA ARG A 267 23.93 17.18 -24.34
C ARG A 267 23.67 18.21 -25.44
N ALA A 268 22.87 17.87 -26.44
CA ALA A 268 22.47 18.81 -27.49
C ALA A 268 21.51 19.90 -26.96
N VAL A 269 20.61 19.56 -26.04
CA VAL A 269 19.68 20.51 -25.41
C VAL A 269 20.40 21.42 -24.43
N ILE A 270 21.27 20.88 -23.60
CA ILE A 270 21.95 21.64 -22.54
C ILE A 270 23.12 22.44 -23.11
N GLY A 271 23.90 21.81 -23.99
CA GLY A 271 25.06 22.46 -24.62
C GLY A 271 26.27 22.61 -23.69
N GLY A 272 27.06 23.66 -23.95
CA GLY A 272 28.19 24.02 -23.12
C GLY A 272 29.28 22.95 -23.07
N ASN A 273 29.87 22.74 -21.89
CA ASN A 273 30.92 21.75 -21.67
C ASN A 273 30.48 20.29 -21.87
N LEU A 274 29.17 19.99 -21.82
CA LEU A 274 28.68 18.64 -22.08
C LEU A 274 28.94 18.18 -23.53
N LEU A 275 29.23 19.10 -24.44
CA LEU A 275 29.59 18.79 -25.83
C LEU A 275 31.04 18.32 -26.00
N GLU A 276 31.85 18.40 -24.95
CA GLU A 276 33.26 18.01 -25.03
C GLU A 276 33.42 16.49 -25.28
N PRO A 277 34.39 16.08 -26.15
CA PRO A 277 34.63 14.65 -26.46
C PRO A 277 35.00 13.77 -25.27
N ARG A 278 35.47 14.38 -24.16
CA ARG A 278 35.79 13.62 -22.94
C ARG A 278 34.59 12.96 -22.28
N PHE A 279 33.36 13.29 -22.67
CA PHE A 279 32.11 12.67 -22.18
C PHE A 279 31.48 11.67 -23.15
N ASP A 280 32.14 11.35 -24.26
CA ASP A 280 31.58 10.51 -25.33
C ASP A 280 31.32 9.04 -24.91
N THR A 281 31.98 8.55 -23.86
CA THR A 281 31.73 7.18 -23.39
C THR A 281 31.13 7.13 -22.00
N LEU A 282 30.27 6.16 -21.72
CA LEU A 282 29.63 5.97 -20.41
C LEU A 282 30.69 5.89 -19.28
N ILE A 283 31.79 5.17 -19.49
CA ILE A 283 32.86 5.04 -18.48
C ILE A 283 33.44 6.40 -18.13
N ARG A 284 33.69 7.26 -19.12
CA ARG A 284 34.19 8.60 -18.91
C ARG A 284 33.15 9.47 -18.19
N ARG A 285 31.89 9.37 -18.57
CA ARG A 285 30.77 10.06 -17.88
C ARG A 285 30.68 9.65 -16.41
N LEU A 286 30.73 8.34 -16.12
CA LEU A 286 30.69 7.85 -14.75
C LEU A 286 31.84 8.37 -13.89
N ARG A 287 33.03 8.53 -14.45
CA ARG A 287 34.19 9.14 -13.76
C ARG A 287 34.02 10.63 -13.53
N ALA A 288 33.38 11.34 -14.45
CA ALA A 288 33.13 12.77 -14.43
C ALA A 288 31.74 13.15 -13.91
N ARG A 289 31.00 12.21 -13.29
CA ARG A 289 29.60 12.38 -12.86
C ARG A 289 29.35 13.73 -12.17
N GLY A 290 30.15 14.07 -11.18
CA GLY A 290 29.92 15.31 -10.41
C GLY A 290 30.05 16.61 -11.24
N GLU A 291 30.82 16.56 -12.33
CA GLU A 291 30.90 17.70 -13.26
C GLU A 291 29.67 17.74 -14.18
N ILE A 292 29.24 16.60 -14.69
CA ILE A 292 28.03 16.48 -15.53
C ILE A 292 26.81 16.88 -14.71
N ASP A 293 26.68 16.37 -13.48
CA ASP A 293 25.56 16.71 -12.60
C ASP A 293 25.52 18.21 -12.29
N ARG A 294 26.68 18.86 -12.10
CA ARG A 294 26.76 20.31 -11.92
C ARG A 294 26.29 21.06 -13.15
N SER A 295 26.75 20.69 -14.33
CA SER A 295 26.35 21.36 -15.58
C SER A 295 24.87 21.22 -15.88
N ILE A 296 24.29 20.07 -15.56
CA ILE A 296 22.84 19.86 -15.64
C ILE A 296 22.12 20.74 -14.61
N GLY A 297 22.59 20.73 -13.37
CA GLY A 297 22.02 21.58 -12.29
C GLY A 297 22.06 23.06 -12.63
N ASP A 298 23.15 23.56 -13.19
CA ASP A 298 23.27 24.96 -13.64
C ASP A 298 22.25 25.30 -14.72
N TRP A 299 22.01 24.37 -15.67
CA TRP A 299 21.02 24.56 -16.73
C TRP A 299 19.58 24.50 -16.19
N THR A 300 19.26 23.54 -15.30
CA THR A 300 17.91 23.35 -14.77
C THR A 300 17.53 24.44 -13.76
N SER A 301 18.45 24.89 -12.91
CA SER A 301 18.20 25.87 -11.84
C SER A 301 17.70 27.24 -12.37
N THR A 302 17.91 27.53 -13.63
CA THR A 302 17.44 28.76 -14.27
C THR A 302 16.09 28.62 -14.98
N ARG A 303 15.45 27.43 -14.91
CA ARG A 303 14.21 27.09 -15.63
C ARG A 303 13.16 26.56 -14.68
N ALA A 304 11.89 26.87 -14.95
CA ALA A 304 10.79 26.16 -14.27
C ALA A 304 10.81 24.66 -14.61
N ALA A 305 10.48 23.81 -13.65
CA ALA A 305 10.55 22.35 -13.85
C ALA A 305 9.71 21.86 -15.05
N PRO A 306 8.48 22.35 -15.28
CA PRO A 306 7.71 21.96 -16.46
C PRO A 306 8.35 22.37 -17.79
N ASP A 307 9.01 23.55 -17.85
CA ASP A 307 9.68 24.02 -19.06
C ASP A 307 10.92 23.17 -19.38
N ALA A 308 11.71 22.84 -18.35
CA ALA A 308 12.85 21.94 -18.50
C ALA A 308 12.41 20.54 -18.91
N GLU A 309 11.32 20.03 -18.34
CA GLU A 309 10.72 18.77 -18.69
C GLU A 309 10.29 18.73 -20.17
N ALA A 310 9.50 19.70 -20.60
CA ALA A 310 9.02 19.79 -21.98
C ALA A 310 10.17 19.85 -22.99
N ALA A 311 11.22 20.62 -22.72
CA ALA A 311 12.39 20.74 -23.59
C ALA A 311 13.15 19.40 -23.70
N LEU A 312 13.36 18.70 -22.62
CA LEU A 312 14.08 17.44 -22.58
C LEU A 312 13.26 16.27 -23.15
N GLN A 313 11.96 16.20 -22.85
CA GLN A 313 11.06 15.19 -23.41
C GLN A 313 10.91 15.33 -24.92
N ALA A 314 10.80 16.56 -25.44
CA ALA A 314 10.74 16.81 -26.87
C ALA A 314 12.00 16.31 -27.62
N ALA A 315 13.14 16.25 -26.93
CA ALA A 315 14.38 15.67 -27.46
C ALA A 315 14.51 14.16 -27.22
N GLY A 316 13.55 13.51 -26.56
CA GLY A 316 13.58 12.07 -26.28
C GLY A 316 14.38 11.68 -25.03
N VAL A 317 14.64 12.63 -24.13
CA VAL A 317 15.29 12.34 -22.84
C VAL A 317 14.26 11.93 -21.80
N SER A 318 14.52 10.84 -21.07
CA SER A 318 13.67 10.41 -19.97
C SER A 318 13.81 11.38 -18.80
N THR A 319 12.76 12.14 -18.55
CA THR A 319 12.73 13.16 -17.51
C THR A 319 11.31 13.44 -17.03
N HIS A 320 11.19 13.87 -15.74
CA HIS A 320 9.92 14.32 -15.19
C HIS A 320 10.17 15.32 -14.06
N ALA A 321 9.36 16.37 -13.99
CA ALA A 321 9.31 17.25 -12.83
C ALA A 321 8.94 16.46 -11.57
N VAL A 322 9.62 16.71 -10.45
CA VAL A 322 9.26 16.07 -9.17
C VAL A 322 7.97 16.70 -8.66
N ALA A 323 6.89 15.93 -8.73
CA ALA A 323 5.56 16.40 -8.36
C ALA A 323 5.40 16.52 -6.84
N THR A 324 4.76 17.59 -6.42
CA THR A 324 4.23 17.76 -5.06
C THR A 324 2.82 17.18 -4.96
N SER A 325 2.28 17.04 -3.73
CA SER A 325 0.90 16.60 -3.56
C SER A 325 -0.15 17.51 -4.25
N PRO A 326 -0.04 18.85 -4.22
CA PRO A 326 -0.88 19.73 -5.03
C PRO A 326 -0.73 19.49 -6.54
N ASP A 327 0.47 19.26 -7.05
CA ASP A 327 0.70 18.98 -8.47
C ASP A 327 -0.03 17.69 -8.88
N LEU A 328 0.10 16.62 -8.09
CA LEU A 328 -0.61 15.36 -8.33
C LEU A 328 -2.14 15.51 -8.27
N ALA A 329 -2.65 16.33 -7.34
CA ALA A 329 -4.08 16.57 -7.22
C ALA A 329 -4.68 17.30 -8.44
N GLN A 330 -3.85 17.98 -9.24
CA GLN A 330 -4.25 18.71 -10.45
C GLN A 330 -3.76 18.04 -11.73
N ASP A 331 -3.08 16.90 -11.63
CA ASP A 331 -2.47 16.22 -12.76
C ASP A 331 -3.55 15.74 -13.76
N PRO A 332 -3.47 16.17 -15.04
CA PRO A 332 -4.48 15.86 -16.03
C PRO A 332 -4.57 14.38 -16.37
N ASP A 333 -3.46 13.64 -16.33
CA ASP A 333 -3.45 12.21 -16.61
C ASP A 333 -4.10 11.42 -15.48
N LEU A 334 -3.84 11.79 -14.22
CA LEU A 334 -4.50 11.18 -13.07
C LEU A 334 -6.01 11.46 -13.08
N HIS A 335 -6.44 12.65 -13.48
CA HIS A 335 -7.86 12.96 -13.67
C HIS A 335 -8.48 12.20 -14.85
N HIS A 336 -7.83 12.18 -16.01
CA HIS A 336 -8.27 11.40 -17.17
C HIS A 336 -8.41 9.91 -16.84
N GLN A 337 -7.51 9.40 -16.04
CA GLN A 337 -7.51 8.02 -15.58
C GLN A 337 -8.54 7.75 -14.46
N ALA A 338 -9.28 8.74 -13.99
CA ALA A 338 -10.18 8.64 -12.84
C ALA A 338 -9.51 8.01 -11.60
N TYR A 339 -8.22 8.36 -11.39
CA TYR A 339 -7.47 7.87 -10.23
C TYR A 339 -8.04 8.38 -8.92
N PHE A 340 -8.47 9.63 -8.89
CA PHE A 340 -9.15 10.22 -7.75
C PHE A 340 -10.64 9.97 -7.84
N GLN A 341 -11.23 9.48 -6.74
CA GLN A 341 -12.67 9.19 -6.67
C GLN A 341 -13.28 9.94 -5.49
N THR A 342 -14.40 10.59 -5.72
CA THR A 342 -15.18 11.24 -4.66
C THR A 342 -16.04 10.20 -3.96
N ILE A 343 -15.99 10.22 -2.63
CA ILE A 343 -16.85 9.42 -1.74
C ILE A 343 -17.59 10.34 -0.81
N ALA A 344 -18.74 9.89 -0.31
CA ALA A 344 -19.51 10.61 0.70
C ALA A 344 -19.76 9.74 1.92
N ALA A 345 -19.69 10.35 3.11
CA ALA A 345 -20.07 9.72 4.37
C ALA A 345 -20.65 10.79 5.32
N PRO A 346 -21.56 10.40 6.25
CA PRO A 346 -22.33 11.35 7.07
C PRO A 346 -21.48 12.39 7.82
N GLU A 347 -20.36 11.98 8.42
CA GLU A 347 -19.55 12.89 9.25
C GLU A 347 -18.48 13.67 8.47
N ILE A 348 -18.16 13.26 7.24
CA ILE A 348 -17.14 13.95 6.42
C ILE A 348 -17.74 14.72 5.23
N GLY A 349 -19.04 14.53 4.94
CA GLY A 349 -19.60 14.99 3.69
C GLY A 349 -18.86 14.34 2.50
N GLU A 350 -18.36 15.14 1.58
CA GLU A 350 -17.55 14.64 0.47
C GLU A 350 -16.05 14.59 0.83
N GLY A 351 -15.41 13.53 0.37
CA GLY A 351 -13.97 13.33 0.48
C GLY A 351 -13.40 12.70 -0.79
N VAL A 352 -12.13 12.92 -1.06
CA VAL A 352 -11.44 12.31 -2.20
C VAL A 352 -10.57 11.17 -1.71
N ILE A 353 -10.68 10.04 -2.38
CA ILE A 353 -9.85 8.86 -2.13
C ILE A 353 -9.20 8.39 -3.44
N ARG A 354 -8.17 7.55 -3.31
CA ARG A 354 -7.61 6.89 -4.48
C ARG A 354 -8.56 5.83 -5.04
N GLY A 355 -8.63 5.73 -6.35
CA GLY A 355 -9.25 4.62 -7.06
C GLY A 355 -8.26 3.45 -7.27
N PRO A 356 -8.63 2.47 -8.09
CA PRO A 356 -7.77 1.33 -8.43
C PRO A 356 -6.59 1.77 -9.30
N GLN A 357 -5.43 1.13 -9.09
CA GLN A 357 -4.20 1.39 -9.84
C GLN A 357 -4.11 0.61 -11.18
N PHE A 358 -5.15 -0.13 -11.52
CA PHE A 358 -5.30 -0.86 -12.78
C PHE A 358 -6.73 -0.73 -13.28
N ARG A 359 -6.94 -0.99 -14.56
CA ARG A 359 -8.25 -0.90 -15.22
C ARG A 359 -8.61 -2.20 -15.90
N LEU A 360 -9.82 -2.64 -15.65
CA LEU A 360 -10.41 -3.80 -16.31
C LEU A 360 -11.39 -3.30 -17.37
N THR A 361 -11.08 -3.53 -18.64
CA THR A 361 -11.85 -2.98 -19.77
C THR A 361 -13.31 -3.44 -19.80
N ARG A 362 -13.59 -4.66 -19.32
CA ARG A 362 -14.94 -5.24 -19.34
C ARG A 362 -15.67 -5.14 -17.99
N THR A 363 -14.94 -4.91 -16.91
CA THR A 363 -15.49 -4.81 -15.54
C THR A 363 -14.85 -3.63 -14.82
N PRO A 364 -15.07 -2.38 -15.30
CA PRO A 364 -14.49 -1.22 -14.67
C PRO A 364 -14.94 -1.13 -13.22
N HIS A 365 -14.01 -0.82 -12.35
CA HIS A 365 -14.30 -0.60 -10.93
C HIS A 365 -14.57 0.87 -10.66
N VAL A 366 -15.55 1.11 -9.80
CA VAL A 366 -15.85 2.44 -9.25
C VAL A 366 -16.06 2.26 -7.73
N ALA A 367 -15.43 3.07 -6.91
CA ALA A 367 -15.69 3.07 -5.48
C ALA A 367 -17.16 3.45 -5.23
N THR A 368 -17.91 2.54 -4.62
CA THR A 368 -19.36 2.70 -4.43
C THR A 368 -19.71 3.43 -3.14
N ARG A 369 -18.82 3.40 -2.15
CA ARG A 369 -19.01 4.03 -0.84
C ARG A 369 -17.70 4.22 -0.09
N ALA A 370 -17.72 5.14 0.86
CA ALA A 370 -16.64 5.35 1.84
C ALA A 370 -16.42 4.11 2.73
N GLY A 371 -15.32 4.07 3.44
CA GLY A 371 -15.14 3.11 4.53
C GLY A 371 -16.25 3.29 5.59
N PRO A 372 -16.69 2.21 6.24
CA PRO A 372 -17.86 2.24 7.10
C PRO A 372 -17.63 3.08 8.36
N GLN A 373 -18.68 3.75 8.83
CA GLN A 373 -18.71 4.24 10.20
C GLN A 373 -18.63 3.07 11.18
N LEU A 374 -18.20 3.33 12.41
CA LEU A 374 -18.06 2.28 13.42
C LEU A 374 -19.43 1.61 13.68
N GLY A 375 -19.52 0.32 13.36
CA GLY A 375 -20.73 -0.47 13.58
C GLY A 375 -21.92 -0.17 12.66
N GLU A 376 -21.72 0.62 11.60
CA GLU A 376 -22.76 1.07 10.67
C GLU A 376 -23.65 -0.06 10.16
N SER A 377 -23.08 -1.20 9.83
CA SER A 377 -23.79 -2.33 9.24
C SER A 377 -24.07 -3.46 10.22
N THR A 378 -23.86 -3.27 11.52
CA THR A 378 -23.99 -4.36 12.52
C THR A 378 -25.37 -5.03 12.45
N GLN A 379 -26.45 -4.25 12.47
CA GLN A 379 -27.81 -4.78 12.41
C GLN A 379 -28.06 -5.56 11.11
N ASP A 380 -27.69 -4.97 9.97
CA ASP A 380 -27.89 -5.56 8.65
C ASP A 380 -27.13 -6.87 8.49
N VAL A 381 -25.84 -6.88 8.82
CA VAL A 381 -24.98 -8.07 8.70
C VAL A 381 -25.47 -9.21 9.59
N LEU A 382 -25.81 -8.93 10.84
CA LEU A 382 -26.28 -9.96 11.77
C LEU A 382 -27.65 -10.54 11.38
N THR A 383 -28.53 -9.74 10.80
CA THR A 383 -29.82 -10.26 10.31
C THR A 383 -29.68 -11.01 8.99
N THR A 384 -28.89 -10.50 8.04
CA THR A 384 -28.82 -11.07 6.69
C THR A 384 -27.87 -12.25 6.56
N ILE A 385 -26.77 -12.27 7.32
CA ILE A 385 -25.75 -13.32 7.28
C ILE A 385 -25.92 -14.33 8.41
N CYS A 386 -26.13 -13.84 9.66
CA CYS A 386 -26.25 -14.74 10.83
C CYS A 386 -27.70 -15.19 11.08
N GLY A 387 -28.70 -14.62 10.36
CA GLY A 387 -30.10 -15.00 10.50
C GLY A 387 -30.75 -14.54 11.80
N LEU A 388 -30.14 -13.62 12.53
CA LEU A 388 -30.66 -13.13 13.80
C LEU A 388 -31.82 -12.16 13.59
N SER A 389 -32.83 -12.24 14.46
CA SER A 389 -33.89 -11.25 14.52
C SER A 389 -33.38 -9.91 15.08
N ARG A 390 -34.10 -8.83 14.80
CA ARG A 390 -33.79 -7.50 15.40
C ARG A 390 -33.79 -7.52 16.93
N GLN A 391 -34.65 -8.34 17.53
CA GLN A 391 -34.76 -8.47 18.96
C GLN A 391 -33.52 -9.17 19.57
N GLU A 392 -33.02 -10.22 18.92
CA GLU A 392 -31.76 -10.89 19.33
C GLU A 392 -30.57 -9.95 19.20
N VAL A 393 -30.48 -9.17 18.14
CA VAL A 393 -29.42 -8.16 17.97
C VAL A 393 -29.49 -7.07 19.06
N SER A 394 -30.69 -6.67 19.50
CA SER A 394 -30.85 -5.73 20.63
C SER A 394 -30.34 -6.35 21.93
N ALA A 395 -30.73 -7.59 22.23
CA ALA A 395 -30.24 -8.32 23.41
C ALA A 395 -28.70 -8.47 23.43
N LEU A 396 -28.09 -8.72 22.28
CA LEU A 396 -26.63 -8.77 22.13
C LEU A 396 -25.94 -7.43 22.41
N ARG A 397 -26.57 -6.30 22.09
CA ARG A 397 -26.06 -4.97 22.50
C ARG A 397 -26.13 -4.78 24.00
N GLU A 398 -27.27 -5.13 24.60
CA GLU A 398 -27.48 -5.02 26.04
C GLU A 398 -26.52 -5.91 26.84
N SER A 399 -26.20 -7.10 26.33
CA SER A 399 -25.22 -8.00 26.96
C SER A 399 -23.77 -7.56 26.83
N GLY A 400 -23.46 -6.57 25.97
CA GLY A 400 -22.10 -6.12 25.69
C GLY A 400 -21.36 -6.94 24.63
N ALA A 401 -22.00 -7.87 23.95
CA ALA A 401 -21.40 -8.65 22.88
C ALA A 401 -21.09 -7.81 21.62
N LEU A 402 -21.84 -6.72 21.43
CA LEU A 402 -21.70 -5.80 20.30
C LEU A 402 -21.02 -4.49 20.73
N GLN A 403 -19.77 -4.60 21.17
CA GLN A 403 -18.93 -3.48 21.60
C GLN A 403 -17.62 -3.42 20.84
#